data_dbe39da04750a3b4a86454abd91f0076
#
_entry.id   dbe39da04750a3b4a86454abd91f0076
#
_cell.length_a   1.000
_cell.length_b   1.000
_cell.length_c   1.000
_cell.angle_alpha   90.00
_cell.angle_beta   90.00
_cell.angle_gamma   90.00
#
_symmetry.space_group_name_H-M   'P 1'
#
loop_
_entity.id
_entity.type
_entity.pdbx_description
1 polymer ?
#
loop_
_entity_poly.entity_id
_entity_poly.type
_entity_poly.pdbx_seq_one_letter_code
_entity_poly.pdbx_strand_id
1 'polypeptide(L)'
;MKPYRIDQLDLDILEILEEDCSLTYGDIAEKLGKNIWTVRDRMVLLKQREILKGCRAVIDYAKLGAGCKAMISFNIPPERIDDFISKLKHEKRIKRFTLTTGSRRFHIQITGDDCGEIRNFARKLLPPFGIEDIDFEVILDEIP
;
A
#
# COMPACT_ATOMS: atom_id res chain seq x y z
N MET A 1 17.50 9.47 26.69
CA MET A 1 16.97 10.15 25.47
C MET A 1 15.47 10.32 25.65
N LYS A 2 14.95 11.55 25.64
CA LYS A 2 13.50 11.76 25.74
C LYS A 2 12.83 11.15 24.51
N PRO A 3 11.75 10.39 24.64
CA PRO A 3 11.02 9.89 23.48
C PRO A 3 10.51 11.08 22.66
N TYR A 4 10.67 11.02 21.35
CA TYR A 4 10.08 12.02 20.45
C TYR A 4 8.55 11.96 20.62
N ARG A 5 7.96 13.08 20.97
CA ARG A 5 6.52 13.21 21.12
C ARG A 5 5.96 13.93 19.89
N ILE A 6 5.05 13.28 19.21
CA ILE A 6 4.30 13.89 18.11
C ILE A 6 3.55 15.11 18.66
N ASP A 7 3.65 16.22 17.98
CA ASP A 7 2.93 17.46 18.26
C ASP A 7 1.99 17.85 17.13
N GLN A 8 1.26 18.96 17.29
CA GLN A 8 0.27 19.40 16.31
C GLN A 8 0.91 19.70 14.95
N LEU A 9 2.11 20.27 14.93
CA LEU A 9 2.80 20.56 13.67
C LEU A 9 3.12 19.26 12.88
N ASP A 10 3.49 18.20 13.56
CA ASP A 10 3.72 16.91 12.93
C ASP A 10 2.44 16.34 12.31
N LEU A 11 1.31 16.46 13.03
CA LEU A 11 0.00 16.01 12.54
C LEU A 11 -0.45 16.83 11.32
N ASP A 12 -0.28 18.15 11.37
CA ASP A 12 -0.63 19.04 10.25
C ASP A 12 0.20 18.72 9.00
N ILE A 13 1.49 18.43 9.16
CA ILE A 13 2.36 17.99 8.05
C ILE A 13 1.88 16.66 7.48
N LEU A 14 1.55 15.69 8.33
CA LEU A 14 1.09 14.37 7.88
C LEU A 14 -0.24 14.47 7.14
N GLU A 15 -1.19 15.29 7.61
CA GLU A 15 -2.48 15.51 6.95
C GLU A 15 -2.30 16.09 5.53
N ILE A 16 -1.43 17.09 5.38
CA ILE A 16 -1.11 17.66 4.05
C ILE A 16 -0.51 16.58 3.12
N LEU A 17 0.36 15.72 3.65
CA LEU A 17 1.00 14.67 2.86
C LEU A 17 0.07 13.50 2.53
N GLU A 18 -0.97 13.25 3.33
CA GLU A 18 -2.03 12.29 2.99
C GLU A 18 -2.86 12.77 1.80
N GLU A 19 -3.09 14.09 1.68
CA GLU A 19 -3.78 14.68 0.53
C GLU A 19 -2.89 14.73 -0.72
N ASP A 20 -1.67 15.25 -0.57
CA ASP A 20 -0.70 15.37 -1.68
C ASP A 20 0.75 15.22 -1.19
N CYS A 21 1.27 14.02 -1.33
CA CYS A 21 2.65 13.73 -0.92
C CYS A 21 3.73 14.19 -1.92
N SER A 22 3.35 14.83 -3.02
CA SER A 22 4.29 15.40 -4.00
C SER A 22 4.79 16.79 -3.64
N LEU A 23 4.18 17.42 -2.64
CA LEU A 23 4.52 18.78 -2.19
C LEU A 23 5.95 18.87 -1.67
N THR A 24 6.61 19.98 -2.01
CA THR A 24 7.95 20.29 -1.48
C THR A 24 7.88 20.79 -0.03
N TYR A 25 9.01 20.78 0.66
CA TYR A 25 9.09 21.39 2.00
C TYR A 25 8.67 22.86 2.02
N GLY A 26 8.95 23.58 0.92
CA GLY A 26 8.54 24.98 0.73
C GLY A 26 7.03 25.12 0.64
N ASP A 27 6.37 24.28 -0.15
CA ASP A 27 4.92 24.30 -0.31
C ASP A 27 4.21 23.99 1.02
N ILE A 28 4.69 23.00 1.76
CA ILE A 28 4.16 22.65 3.08
C ILE A 28 4.36 23.80 4.09
N ALA A 29 5.57 24.39 4.08
CA ALA A 29 5.90 25.53 4.95
C ALA A 29 4.99 26.73 4.68
N GLU A 30 4.72 27.04 3.40
CA GLU A 30 3.80 28.12 3.00
C GLU A 30 2.38 27.84 3.50
N LYS A 31 1.86 26.61 3.26
CA LYS A 31 0.52 26.20 3.73
C LYS A 31 0.35 26.33 5.25
N LEU A 32 1.39 26.04 6.01
CA LEU A 32 1.36 26.05 7.48
C LEU A 32 1.83 27.37 8.10
N GLY A 33 2.29 28.33 7.29
CA GLY A 33 2.88 29.59 7.79
C GLY A 33 4.13 29.33 8.66
N LYS A 34 4.94 28.35 8.30
CA LYS A 34 6.15 27.93 9.02
C LYS A 34 7.41 28.16 8.20
N ASN A 35 8.56 28.13 8.88
CA ASN A 35 9.85 28.17 8.19
C ASN A 35 10.12 26.80 7.51
N ILE A 36 10.68 26.85 6.30
CA ILE A 36 11.03 25.66 5.53
C ILE A 36 11.96 24.69 6.28
N TRP A 37 12.91 25.22 7.04
CA TRP A 37 13.85 24.43 7.82
C TRP A 37 13.14 23.67 8.95
N THR A 38 12.15 24.29 9.58
CA THR A 38 11.32 23.64 10.60
C THR A 38 10.55 22.46 10.00
N VAL A 39 9.93 22.63 8.83
CA VAL A 39 9.22 21.56 8.13
C VAL A 39 10.18 20.45 7.73
N ARG A 40 11.34 20.77 7.16
CA ARG A 40 12.36 19.81 6.80
C ARG A 40 12.80 18.95 8.00
N ASP A 41 13.12 19.59 9.12
CA ASP A 41 13.59 18.88 10.31
C ASP A 41 12.52 17.94 10.86
N ARG A 42 11.24 18.36 10.85
CA ARG A 42 10.11 17.50 11.23
C ARG A 42 9.96 16.31 10.28
N MET A 43 10.03 16.55 8.98
CA MET A 43 9.97 15.49 7.96
C MET A 43 11.07 14.46 8.12
N VAL A 44 12.30 14.91 8.42
CA VAL A 44 13.43 14.01 8.69
C VAL A 44 13.15 13.15 9.92
N LEU A 45 12.67 13.75 11.02
CA LEU A 45 12.33 13.02 12.23
C LEU A 45 11.20 12.00 12.02
N LEU A 46 10.13 12.39 11.31
CA LEU A 46 9.00 11.51 10.99
C LEU A 46 9.45 10.29 10.17
N LYS A 47 10.37 10.48 9.21
CA LYS A 47 10.97 9.38 8.43
C LYS A 47 11.87 8.50 9.29
N GLN A 48 12.77 9.08 10.09
CA GLN A 48 13.68 8.32 10.97
C GLN A 48 12.94 7.48 12.01
N ARG A 49 11.76 7.94 12.43
CA ARG A 49 10.89 7.24 13.39
C ARG A 49 9.93 6.27 12.71
N GLU A 50 10.03 6.10 11.39
CA GLU A 50 9.17 5.23 10.59
C GLU A 50 7.66 5.55 10.71
N ILE A 51 7.32 6.78 11.15
CA ILE A 51 5.95 7.29 11.16
C ILE A 51 5.54 7.59 9.72
N LEU A 52 6.38 8.35 9.00
CA LEU A 52 6.24 8.56 7.56
C LEU A 52 7.09 7.51 6.84
N LYS A 53 6.44 6.45 6.35
CA LYS A 53 7.12 5.32 5.71
C LYS A 53 7.44 5.53 4.24
N GLY A 54 6.77 6.47 3.57
CA GLY A 54 6.99 6.77 2.17
C GLY A 54 5.81 7.46 1.52
N CYS A 55 5.96 7.72 0.23
CA CYS A 55 4.96 8.31 -0.64
C CYS A 55 4.73 7.37 -1.82
N ARG A 56 3.49 7.16 -2.22
CA ARG A 56 3.14 6.29 -3.34
C ARG A 56 2.27 7.03 -4.34
N ALA A 57 2.56 6.84 -5.62
CA ALA A 57 1.71 7.33 -6.69
C ALA A 57 0.38 6.56 -6.71
N VAL A 58 -0.71 7.28 -6.87
CA VAL A 58 -2.02 6.72 -7.22
C VAL A 58 -2.12 6.66 -8.73
N ILE A 59 -2.23 5.45 -9.29
CA ILE A 59 -2.18 5.21 -10.73
C ILE A 59 -3.50 4.62 -11.19
N ASP A 60 -4.10 5.24 -12.19
CA ASP A 60 -5.25 4.68 -12.92
C ASP A 60 -4.75 3.63 -13.92
N TYR A 61 -4.70 2.38 -13.46
CA TYR A 61 -4.24 1.28 -14.29
C TYR A 61 -5.18 0.96 -15.46
N ALA A 62 -6.46 1.32 -15.38
CA ALA A 62 -7.40 1.14 -16.49
C ALA A 62 -7.00 2.00 -17.68
N LYS A 63 -6.56 3.23 -17.44
CA LYS A 63 -6.03 4.13 -18.49
C LYS A 63 -4.70 3.65 -19.09
N LEU A 64 -3.98 2.78 -18.40
CA LEU A 64 -2.77 2.13 -18.91
C LEU A 64 -3.06 0.82 -19.65
N GLY A 65 -4.34 0.49 -19.87
CA GLY A 65 -4.76 -0.72 -20.58
C GLY A 65 -4.93 -1.96 -19.71
N ALA A 66 -4.79 -1.84 -18.39
CA ALA A 66 -5.13 -2.95 -17.49
C ALA A 66 -6.65 -3.13 -17.45
N GLY A 67 -7.15 -4.17 -18.12
CA GLY A 67 -8.58 -4.43 -18.27
C GLY A 67 -9.26 -4.98 -17.02
N CYS A 68 -8.49 -5.39 -16.01
CA CYS A 68 -9.02 -5.93 -14.77
C CYS A 68 -8.17 -5.58 -13.56
N LYS A 69 -8.86 -5.22 -12.48
CA LYS A 69 -8.31 -5.11 -11.13
C LYS A 69 -9.11 -6.02 -10.22
N ALA A 70 -8.44 -6.86 -9.47
CA ALA A 70 -9.11 -7.82 -8.60
C ALA A 70 -8.52 -7.82 -7.20
N MET A 71 -9.34 -8.18 -6.24
CA MET A 71 -8.93 -8.53 -4.88
C MET A 71 -9.09 -10.05 -4.70
N ILE A 72 -8.06 -10.69 -4.19
CA ILE A 72 -8.07 -12.12 -3.88
C ILE A 72 -7.84 -12.26 -2.39
N SER A 73 -8.78 -12.89 -1.71
CA SER A 73 -8.76 -13.10 -0.27
C SER A 73 -8.61 -14.58 0.05
N PHE A 74 -7.72 -14.93 0.96
CA PHE A 74 -7.38 -16.32 1.29
C PHE A 74 -6.77 -16.44 2.68
N ASN A 75 -6.54 -17.68 3.11
CA ASN A 75 -5.71 -18.01 4.26
C ASN A 75 -4.47 -18.78 3.80
N ILE A 76 -3.40 -18.64 4.55
CA ILE A 76 -2.14 -19.29 4.27
C ILE A 76 -1.68 -20.05 5.52
N PRO A 77 -1.13 -21.27 5.41
CA PRO A 77 -0.53 -21.97 6.53
C PRO A 77 0.61 -21.14 7.15
N PRO A 78 0.69 -21.02 8.48
CA PRO A 78 1.66 -20.15 9.14
C PRO A 78 3.11 -20.40 8.71
N GLU A 79 3.48 -21.66 8.49
CA GLU A 79 4.81 -22.08 8.05
C GLU A 79 5.16 -21.67 6.61
N ARG A 80 4.18 -21.23 5.81
CA ARG A 80 4.36 -20.83 4.41
C ARG A 80 4.36 -19.32 4.19
N ILE A 81 4.07 -18.54 5.25
CA ILE A 81 3.87 -17.08 5.15
C ILE A 81 5.12 -16.38 4.62
N ASP A 82 6.29 -16.67 5.18
CA ASP A 82 7.54 -16.00 4.82
C ASP A 82 7.96 -16.31 3.38
N ASP A 83 7.83 -17.56 2.96
CA ASP A 83 8.08 -17.97 1.58
C ASP A 83 7.15 -17.28 0.60
N PHE A 84 5.87 -17.16 0.96
CA PHE A 84 4.86 -16.49 0.15
C PHE A 84 5.15 -15.00 0.01
N ILE A 85 5.42 -14.29 1.11
CA ILE A 85 5.78 -12.87 1.10
C ILE A 85 7.03 -12.64 0.24
N SER A 86 8.03 -13.51 0.35
CA SER A 86 9.25 -13.42 -0.46
C SER A 86 8.96 -13.56 -1.95
N LYS A 87 8.04 -14.45 -2.32
CA LYS A 87 7.58 -14.64 -3.70
C LYS A 87 6.84 -13.39 -4.21
N LEU A 88 5.96 -12.81 -3.39
CA LEU A 88 5.16 -11.65 -3.78
C LEU A 88 6.00 -10.39 -4.06
N LYS A 89 7.11 -10.20 -3.38
CA LYS A 89 8.00 -9.03 -3.57
C LYS A 89 8.49 -8.89 -5.02
N HIS A 90 8.53 -9.98 -5.77
CA HIS A 90 9.00 -10.01 -7.16
C HIS A 90 7.86 -9.97 -8.19
N GLU A 91 6.60 -10.00 -7.74
CA GLU A 91 5.44 -10.00 -8.63
C GLU A 91 4.87 -8.60 -8.83
N LYS A 92 5.19 -8.00 -9.98
CA LYS A 92 4.81 -6.62 -10.32
C LYS A 92 3.31 -6.40 -10.47
N ARG A 93 2.54 -7.44 -10.76
CA ARG A 93 1.07 -7.36 -10.90
C ARG A 93 0.40 -7.13 -9.56
N ILE A 94 1.00 -7.58 -8.47
CA ILE A 94 0.48 -7.38 -7.12
C ILE A 94 0.79 -5.96 -6.66
N LYS A 95 -0.25 -5.17 -6.43
CA LYS A 95 -0.16 -3.75 -6.07
C LYS A 95 -0.25 -3.51 -4.58
N ARG A 96 -0.96 -4.37 -3.88
CA ARG A 96 -1.13 -4.29 -2.43
C ARG A 96 -1.25 -5.68 -1.82
N PHE A 97 -0.68 -5.84 -0.65
CA PHE A 97 -0.85 -7.01 0.20
C PHE A 97 -1.27 -6.52 1.60
N THR A 98 -2.37 -7.05 2.10
CA THR A 98 -2.96 -6.64 3.39
C THR A 98 -3.25 -7.86 4.23
N LEU A 99 -2.93 -7.79 5.52
CA LEU A 99 -3.30 -8.76 6.54
C LEU A 99 -4.40 -8.18 7.42
N THR A 100 -5.46 -8.94 7.66
CA THR A 100 -6.59 -8.56 8.49
C THR A 100 -6.89 -9.61 9.56
N THR A 101 -7.87 -9.36 10.41
CA THR A 101 -8.32 -10.29 11.46
C THR A 101 -9.56 -11.10 11.05
N GLY A 102 -10.05 -10.95 9.83
CA GLY A 102 -11.26 -11.63 9.35
C GLY A 102 -11.11 -13.15 9.13
N SER A 103 -12.14 -13.76 8.60
CA SER A 103 -12.16 -15.20 8.25
C SER A 103 -11.15 -15.56 7.18
N ARG A 104 -10.97 -14.69 6.19
CA ARG A 104 -9.83 -14.70 5.26
C ARG A 104 -8.92 -13.54 5.62
N ARG A 105 -7.70 -13.88 6.03
CA ARG A 105 -6.79 -12.90 6.65
C ARG A 105 -5.90 -12.18 5.65
N PHE A 106 -5.64 -12.80 4.52
CA PHE A 106 -4.71 -12.29 3.52
C PHE A 106 -5.49 -11.79 2.31
N HIS A 107 -5.15 -10.58 1.87
CA HIS A 107 -5.78 -9.92 0.74
C HIS A 107 -4.70 -9.39 -0.18
N ILE A 108 -4.74 -9.75 -1.46
CA ILE A 108 -3.89 -9.17 -2.49
C ILE A 108 -4.74 -8.40 -3.49
N GLN A 109 -4.31 -7.19 -3.82
CA GLN A 109 -4.82 -6.48 -4.99
C GLN A 109 -3.90 -6.72 -6.16
N ILE A 110 -4.46 -7.10 -7.30
CA ILE A 110 -3.75 -7.48 -8.50
C ILE A 110 -4.37 -6.81 -9.73
N THR A 111 -3.53 -6.44 -10.68
CA THR A 111 -3.95 -5.90 -11.98
C THR A 111 -3.46 -6.79 -13.11
N GLY A 112 -4.23 -6.89 -14.17
CA GLY A 112 -3.89 -7.65 -15.37
C GLY A 112 -4.70 -7.19 -16.58
N ASP A 113 -4.40 -7.76 -17.75
CA ASP A 113 -5.06 -7.38 -19.00
C ASP A 113 -6.54 -7.75 -18.99
N ASP A 114 -6.88 -8.90 -18.41
CA ASP A 114 -8.26 -9.31 -18.17
C ASP A 114 -8.39 -10.15 -16.89
N CYS A 115 -9.64 -10.33 -16.43
CA CYS A 115 -9.91 -11.06 -15.18
C CYS A 115 -9.67 -12.57 -15.30
N GLY A 116 -9.75 -13.14 -16.50
CA GLY A 116 -9.42 -14.55 -16.76
C GLY A 116 -7.93 -14.81 -16.60
N GLU A 117 -7.10 -13.89 -17.09
CA GLU A 117 -5.64 -13.93 -16.93
C GLU A 117 -5.26 -13.88 -15.43
N ILE A 118 -5.85 -12.95 -14.68
CA ILE A 118 -5.60 -12.84 -13.23
C ILE A 118 -6.01 -14.12 -12.50
N ARG A 119 -7.18 -14.68 -12.84
CA ARG A 119 -7.67 -15.92 -12.24
C ARG A 119 -6.75 -17.11 -12.54
N ASN A 120 -6.26 -17.21 -13.77
CA ASN A 120 -5.30 -18.24 -14.16
C ASN A 120 -3.96 -18.07 -13.44
N PHE A 121 -3.50 -16.83 -13.29
CA PHE A 121 -2.30 -16.52 -12.51
C PHE A 121 -2.46 -16.95 -11.05
N ALA A 122 -3.58 -16.60 -10.41
CA ALA A 122 -3.86 -16.99 -9.03
C ALA A 122 -3.90 -18.52 -8.85
N ARG A 123 -4.52 -19.25 -9.79
CA ARG A 123 -4.55 -20.71 -9.80
C ARG A 123 -3.18 -21.38 -9.91
N LYS A 124 -2.19 -20.69 -10.46
CA LYS A 124 -0.80 -21.18 -10.54
C LYS A 124 0.03 -20.74 -9.34
N LEU A 125 -0.21 -19.54 -8.83
CA LEU A 125 0.58 -18.95 -7.74
C LEU A 125 0.24 -19.54 -6.39
N LEU A 126 -1.04 -19.73 -6.07
CA LEU A 126 -1.51 -19.97 -4.71
C LEU A 126 -1.39 -21.42 -4.22
N PRO A 127 -1.71 -22.45 -5.03
CA PRO A 127 -1.69 -23.85 -4.56
C PRO A 127 -0.33 -24.35 -4.04
N PRO A 128 0.83 -23.97 -4.61
CA PRO A 128 2.12 -24.37 -4.08
C PRO A 128 2.38 -23.96 -2.62
N PHE A 129 1.61 -22.97 -2.12
CA PHE A 129 1.70 -22.50 -0.74
C PHE A 129 0.59 -23.08 0.17
N GLY A 130 -0.15 -24.07 -0.32
CA GLY A 130 -1.27 -24.68 0.43
C GLY A 130 -2.52 -23.82 0.47
N ILE A 131 -2.68 -22.93 -0.51
CA ILE A 131 -3.83 -22.01 -0.62
C ILE A 131 -4.77 -22.57 -1.68
N GLU A 132 -5.89 -23.15 -1.28
CA GLU A 132 -6.86 -23.78 -2.17
C GLU A 132 -8.22 -23.06 -2.18
N ASP A 133 -8.59 -22.48 -1.03
CA ASP A 133 -9.86 -21.75 -0.86
C ASP A 133 -9.62 -20.23 -0.97
N ILE A 134 -10.12 -19.64 -2.03
CA ILE A 134 -9.97 -18.22 -2.33
C ILE A 134 -11.32 -17.56 -2.62
N ASP A 135 -11.48 -16.30 -2.18
CA ASP A 135 -12.47 -15.37 -2.74
C ASP A 135 -11.80 -14.53 -3.80
N PHE A 136 -12.42 -14.47 -4.95
CA PHE A 136 -11.97 -13.65 -6.07
C PHE A 136 -13.03 -12.59 -6.38
N GLU A 137 -12.70 -11.33 -6.11
CA GLU A 137 -13.58 -10.19 -6.32
C GLU A 137 -12.97 -9.24 -7.36
N VAL A 138 -13.78 -8.83 -8.32
CA VAL A 138 -13.38 -7.80 -9.29
C VAL A 138 -13.66 -6.44 -8.67
N ILE A 139 -12.65 -5.57 -8.63
CA ILE A 139 -12.79 -4.19 -8.17
C ILE A 139 -13.37 -3.39 -9.34
N LEU A 140 -14.60 -2.92 -9.17
CA LEU A 140 -15.30 -2.13 -10.18
C LEU A 140 -14.89 -0.65 -10.11
N ASP A 141 -14.75 -0.12 -8.90
CA ASP A 141 -14.38 1.27 -8.67
C ASP A 141 -13.69 1.42 -7.31
N GLU A 142 -12.89 2.45 -7.15
CA GLU A 142 -12.30 2.85 -5.87
C GLU A 142 -12.81 4.25 -5.53
N ILE A 143 -13.59 4.34 -4.48
CA ILE A 143 -14.10 5.62 -3.98
C ILE A 143 -13.02 6.22 -3.09
N PRO A 144 -12.52 7.42 -3.43
CA PRO A 144 -11.47 8.08 -2.66
C PRO A 144 -11.90 8.51 -1.26
#